data_6fc86cce2422ec3d490a66ec14ca428b
#
_entry.id   6fc86cce2422ec3d490a66ec14ca428b
#
_cell.length_a   1.000
_cell.length_b   1.000
_cell.length_c   1.000
_cell.angle_alpha   90.00
_cell.angle_beta   90.00
_cell.angle_gamma   90.00
#
_symmetry.space_group_name_H-M   'P 1'
#
loop_
_entity.id
_entity.type
_entity.pdbx_description
1 polymer ?
#
loop_
_entity_poly.entity_id
_entity_poly.type
_entity_poly.pdbx_seq_one_letter_code
_entity_poly.pdbx_strand_id
1 'polypeptide(L)'
;STSRGLGDVYKRQEDLIAVTALYRPGPMDSIPTYIDCRHNPSHIRYKHPLLKDILGVTSGCIIYQEQVMQIFRTLAGYSLGRADIVRRAMSKKKLAVMESEREIFIHGLTDNDGNIIVEGCIRRGVDEKTAISVYDEMESFAHYAFNKSHAAAYAVVCIETAWLKRYHPVPFMAAILNSVYGNPAKIAAYIQYCRSRGIAILPPDVNRSQWKFTVAKAPDGQLGILFGLGAVKTVGQGAVDAIIRERKHGAYRDIFDFCRRIDTSECNKRVVESLIKAGAFDGMGGNRPQLLAVFESAMDANSSLRKQTVDGQISLF
;
A
#
# COMPACT_ATOMS: atom_id res chain seq x y z
N SER A 1 -14.73 11.04 15.18
CA SER A 1 -13.69 10.38 14.40
C SER A 1 -13.80 10.79 12.94
N THR A 2 -12.71 11.30 12.39
CA THR A 2 -12.56 11.80 11.01
C THR A 2 -12.95 10.79 9.91
N SER A 3 -13.03 9.50 10.21
CA SER A 3 -13.41 8.46 9.25
C SER A 3 -14.90 8.42 8.89
N ARG A 4 -15.81 8.96 9.74
CA ARG A 4 -17.25 9.00 9.43
C ARG A 4 -17.60 10.10 8.43
N GLY A 5 -16.90 11.24 8.43
CA GLY A 5 -17.11 12.32 7.47
C GLY A 5 -16.67 11.98 6.05
N LEU A 6 -15.68 11.10 5.90
CA LEU A 6 -15.18 10.67 4.59
C LEU A 6 -16.11 9.68 3.88
N GLY A 7 -16.89 8.88 4.61
CA GLY A 7 -17.82 7.90 4.03
C GLY A 7 -18.88 8.48 3.09
N ASP A 8 -19.25 9.73 3.28
CA ASP A 8 -20.25 10.42 2.43
C ASP A 8 -19.64 11.08 1.18
N VAL A 9 -18.32 11.24 1.11
CA VAL A 9 -17.60 11.94 0.03
C VAL A 9 -17.31 11.04 -1.18
N TYR A 10 -17.25 9.71 -0.99
CA TYR A 10 -16.84 8.74 -2.02
C TYR A 10 -17.88 8.45 -3.11
N LYS A 11 -18.78 9.39 -3.42
CA LYS A 11 -19.83 9.15 -4.42
C LYS A 11 -19.37 9.33 -5.87
N ARG A 12 -18.17 9.91 -6.10
CA ARG A 12 -17.62 10.18 -7.44
C ARG A 12 -16.11 9.94 -7.49
N GLN A 13 -15.62 9.62 -8.68
CA GLN A 13 -14.19 9.41 -8.92
C GLN A 13 -13.35 10.63 -8.53
N GLU A 14 -13.80 11.86 -8.85
CA GLU A 14 -13.10 13.11 -8.52
C GLU A 14 -12.98 13.31 -7.00
N ASP A 15 -13.98 12.92 -6.23
CA ASP A 15 -13.93 13.02 -4.77
C ASP A 15 -12.85 12.07 -4.18
N LEU A 16 -12.71 10.87 -4.74
CA LEU A 16 -11.66 9.94 -4.32
C LEU A 16 -10.27 10.46 -4.66
N ILE A 17 -10.11 11.07 -5.84
CA ILE A 17 -8.86 11.71 -6.25
C ILE A 17 -8.52 12.88 -5.30
N ALA A 18 -9.51 13.73 -4.99
CA ALA A 18 -9.34 14.86 -4.09
C ALA A 18 -8.96 14.41 -2.67
N VAL A 19 -9.63 13.39 -2.12
CA VAL A 19 -9.32 12.83 -0.80
C VAL A 19 -7.89 12.28 -0.75
N THR A 20 -7.44 11.58 -1.79
CA THR A 20 -6.06 11.07 -1.88
C THR A 20 -5.04 12.22 -1.81
N ALA A 21 -5.37 13.38 -2.38
CA ALA A 21 -4.52 14.57 -2.34
C ALA A 21 -4.60 15.33 -1.01
N LEU A 22 -5.76 15.37 -0.37
CA LEU A 22 -6.04 16.16 0.84
C LEU A 22 -5.67 15.45 2.15
N TYR A 23 -5.78 14.11 2.20
CA TYR A 23 -5.56 13.36 3.44
C TYR A 23 -4.07 13.20 3.76
N ARG A 24 -3.41 14.34 4.02
CA ARG A 24 -1.99 14.45 4.35
C ARG A 24 -1.77 15.60 5.34
N PRO A 25 -0.72 15.57 6.18
CA PRO A 25 -0.36 16.73 7.01
C PRO A 25 -0.20 18.00 6.15
N GLY A 26 -0.84 19.07 6.58
CA GLY A 26 -0.90 20.35 5.84
C GLY A 26 -2.23 20.56 5.12
N PRO A 27 -2.55 19.82 4.04
CA PRO A 27 -3.83 20.01 3.33
C PRO A 27 -5.06 19.56 4.11
N MET A 28 -4.92 18.78 5.18
CA MET A 28 -6.05 18.29 5.99
C MET A 28 -6.92 19.42 6.54
N ASP A 29 -6.37 20.60 6.79
CA ASP A 29 -7.11 21.76 7.27
C ASP A 29 -8.13 22.28 6.25
N SER A 30 -7.95 21.97 4.96
CA SER A 30 -8.90 22.30 3.88
C SER A 30 -10.05 21.29 3.74
N ILE A 31 -9.98 20.12 4.39
CA ILE A 31 -11.02 19.08 4.27
C ILE A 31 -12.40 19.55 4.71
N PRO A 32 -12.58 20.26 5.85
CA PRO A 32 -13.90 20.74 6.26
C PRO A 32 -14.54 21.67 5.21
N THR A 33 -13.75 22.61 4.66
CA THR A 33 -14.22 23.53 3.61
C THR A 33 -14.57 22.77 2.33
N TYR A 34 -13.73 21.83 1.91
CA TYR A 34 -14.01 20.98 0.74
C TYR A 34 -15.32 20.21 0.92
N ILE A 35 -15.56 19.58 2.08
CA ILE A 35 -16.75 18.82 2.39
C ILE A 35 -17.99 19.74 2.39
N ASP A 36 -17.91 20.88 3.06
CA ASP A 36 -19.03 21.84 3.09
C ASP A 36 -19.40 22.34 1.69
N CYS A 37 -18.44 22.84 0.93
CA CYS A 37 -18.66 23.29 -0.45
C CYS A 37 -19.14 22.17 -1.38
N ARG A 38 -18.72 20.94 -1.12
CA ARG A 38 -19.13 19.77 -1.89
C ARG A 38 -20.57 19.36 -1.65
N HIS A 39 -21.04 19.48 -0.40
CA HIS A 39 -22.43 19.19 -0.03
C HIS A 39 -23.37 20.39 -0.28
N ASN A 40 -22.84 21.59 -0.16
CA ASN A 40 -23.57 22.84 -0.33
C ASN A 40 -22.96 23.69 -1.46
N PRO A 41 -23.24 23.41 -2.75
CA PRO A 41 -22.67 24.16 -3.87
C PRO A 41 -22.91 25.67 -3.83
N SER A 42 -23.94 26.12 -3.12
CA SER A 42 -24.23 27.55 -2.88
C SER A 42 -23.21 28.24 -1.96
N HIS A 43 -22.41 27.47 -1.22
CA HIS A 43 -21.35 28.02 -0.36
C HIS A 43 -20.05 28.26 -1.13
N ILE A 44 -19.91 27.72 -2.35
CA ILE A 44 -18.72 27.92 -3.16
C ILE A 44 -18.59 29.41 -3.51
N ARG A 45 -17.43 29.97 -3.24
CA ARG A 45 -17.08 31.36 -3.57
C ARG A 45 -15.84 31.38 -4.44
N TYR A 46 -15.98 31.88 -5.66
CA TYR A 46 -14.86 32.11 -6.55
C TYR A 46 -14.41 33.58 -6.43
N LYS A 47 -13.14 33.82 -6.16
CA LYS A 47 -12.57 35.18 -6.09
C LYS A 47 -12.67 35.93 -7.43
N HIS A 48 -12.71 35.17 -8.54
CA HIS A 48 -12.91 35.71 -9.88
C HIS A 48 -13.71 34.69 -10.73
N PRO A 49 -14.60 35.12 -11.65
CA PRO A 49 -15.41 34.20 -12.47
C PRO A 49 -14.58 33.18 -13.27
N LEU A 50 -13.40 33.58 -13.80
CA LEU A 50 -12.50 32.70 -14.54
C LEU A 50 -11.97 31.51 -13.74
N LEU A 51 -12.03 31.57 -12.41
CA LEU A 51 -11.62 30.47 -11.53
C LEU A 51 -12.65 29.32 -11.47
N LYS A 52 -13.88 29.59 -11.90
CA LYS A 52 -14.96 28.58 -11.85
C LYS A 52 -14.63 27.33 -12.67
N ASP A 53 -14.07 27.49 -13.87
CA ASP A 53 -13.72 26.39 -14.75
C ASP A 53 -12.51 25.59 -14.23
N ILE A 54 -11.65 26.24 -13.45
CA ILE A 54 -10.44 25.61 -12.88
C ILE A 54 -10.77 24.91 -11.56
N LEU A 55 -11.52 25.58 -10.66
CA LEU A 55 -11.75 25.12 -9.30
C LEU A 55 -13.09 24.42 -9.11
N GLY A 56 -13.97 24.41 -10.11
CA GLY A 56 -15.28 23.79 -10.02
C GLY A 56 -15.23 22.30 -9.72
N VAL A 57 -14.27 21.59 -10.30
CA VAL A 57 -14.06 20.14 -10.08
C VAL A 57 -13.66 19.82 -8.62
N THR A 58 -13.09 20.78 -7.91
CA THR A 58 -12.66 20.67 -6.52
C THR A 58 -13.50 21.52 -5.57
N SER A 59 -14.73 21.84 -5.96
CA SER A 59 -15.68 22.61 -5.14
C SER A 59 -15.14 23.95 -4.63
N GLY A 60 -14.35 24.63 -5.47
CA GLY A 60 -13.77 25.93 -5.18
C GLY A 60 -12.42 25.91 -4.48
N CYS A 61 -11.90 24.75 -4.10
CA CYS A 61 -10.61 24.62 -3.41
C CYS A 61 -9.45 24.43 -4.39
N ILE A 62 -8.29 25.03 -4.11
CA ILE A 62 -7.05 24.71 -4.77
C ILE A 62 -6.52 23.41 -4.13
N ILE A 63 -6.37 22.33 -4.91
CA ILE A 63 -5.88 21.03 -4.43
C ILE A 63 -4.68 20.56 -5.25
N TYR A 64 -4.69 20.82 -6.56
CA TYR A 64 -3.75 20.25 -7.51
C TYR A 64 -2.72 21.27 -8.02
N GLN A 65 -1.51 20.79 -8.27
CA GLN A 65 -0.44 21.58 -8.92
C GLN A 65 -0.90 22.12 -10.28
N GLU A 66 -1.65 21.33 -11.01
CA GLU A 66 -2.20 21.65 -12.31
C GLU A 66 -3.16 22.85 -12.24
N GLN A 67 -3.91 22.98 -11.16
CA GLN A 67 -4.80 24.14 -10.93
C GLN A 67 -3.98 25.44 -10.72
N VAL A 68 -2.91 25.37 -9.93
CA VAL A 68 -2.00 26.52 -9.75
C VAL A 68 -1.46 26.98 -11.10
N MET A 69 -0.98 26.05 -11.94
CA MET A 69 -0.48 26.37 -13.28
C MET A 69 -1.58 26.97 -14.18
N GLN A 70 -2.80 26.43 -14.12
CA GLN A 70 -3.94 26.96 -14.87
C GLN A 70 -4.34 28.36 -14.42
N ILE A 71 -4.28 28.66 -13.12
CA ILE A 71 -4.57 29.98 -12.57
C ILE A 71 -3.58 31.01 -13.14
N PHE A 72 -2.26 30.73 -13.12
CA PHE A 72 -1.24 31.59 -13.75
C PHE A 72 -1.53 31.85 -15.22
N ARG A 73 -1.90 30.82 -15.96
CA ARG A 73 -2.20 30.94 -17.39
C ARG A 73 -3.48 31.74 -17.66
N THR A 74 -4.55 31.42 -16.94
CA THR A 74 -5.87 31.97 -17.19
C THR A 74 -5.99 33.41 -16.71
N LEU A 75 -5.48 33.72 -15.53
CA LEU A 75 -5.62 35.06 -14.96
C LEU A 75 -4.54 36.04 -15.44
N ALA A 76 -3.31 35.58 -15.67
CA ALA A 76 -2.19 36.46 -15.96
C ALA A 76 -1.50 36.21 -17.32
N GLY A 77 -1.97 35.21 -18.11
CA GLY A 77 -1.42 34.99 -19.47
C GLY A 77 -0.07 34.32 -19.51
N TYR A 78 0.31 33.58 -18.51
CA TYR A 78 1.58 32.82 -18.49
C TYR A 78 1.60 31.73 -19.56
N SER A 79 2.75 31.46 -20.13
CA SER A 79 2.99 30.23 -20.87
C SER A 79 2.99 29.01 -19.90
N LEU A 80 2.70 27.82 -20.42
CA LEU A 80 2.70 26.59 -19.59
C LEU A 80 4.06 26.35 -18.94
N GLY A 81 5.15 26.55 -19.71
CA GLY A 81 6.53 26.36 -19.21
C GLY A 81 6.87 27.33 -18.07
N ARG A 82 6.51 28.61 -18.20
CA ARG A 82 6.73 29.60 -17.15
C ARG A 82 5.90 29.28 -15.91
N ALA A 83 4.64 28.95 -16.07
CA ALA A 83 3.76 28.58 -14.96
C ALA A 83 4.31 27.37 -14.15
N ASP A 84 4.92 26.39 -14.83
CA ASP A 84 5.56 25.25 -14.14
C ASP A 84 6.83 25.67 -13.37
N ILE A 85 7.65 26.57 -13.95
CA ILE A 85 8.83 27.11 -13.24
C ILE A 85 8.42 27.82 -11.95
N VAL A 86 7.39 28.68 -12.03
CA VAL A 86 6.89 29.41 -10.86
C VAL A 86 6.31 28.47 -9.81
N ARG A 87 5.47 27.52 -10.22
CA ARG A 87 4.94 26.48 -9.33
C ARG A 87 6.06 25.73 -8.58
N ARG A 88 7.15 25.37 -9.31
CA ARG A 88 8.32 24.71 -8.68
C ARG A 88 9.05 25.62 -7.70
N ALA A 89 9.15 26.93 -8.02
CA ALA A 89 9.76 27.90 -7.13
C ALA A 89 8.96 28.07 -5.83
N MET A 90 7.63 28.16 -5.93
CA MET A 90 6.71 28.17 -4.79
C MET A 90 6.87 26.94 -3.92
N SER A 91 6.84 25.73 -4.50
CA SER A 91 7.01 24.46 -3.77
C SER A 91 8.36 24.38 -3.04
N LYS A 92 9.40 25.03 -3.54
CA LYS A 92 10.76 25.06 -2.97
C LYS A 92 11.02 26.29 -2.06
N LYS A 93 10.01 27.11 -1.80
CA LYS A 93 10.12 28.35 -0.97
C LYS A 93 11.23 29.30 -1.42
N LYS A 94 11.38 29.50 -2.70
CA LYS A 94 12.35 30.46 -3.26
C LYS A 94 11.80 31.87 -3.17
N LEU A 95 11.89 32.51 -2.01
CA LEU A 95 11.25 33.80 -1.69
C LEU A 95 11.49 34.88 -2.73
N ALA A 96 12.75 35.13 -3.12
CA ALA A 96 13.10 36.17 -4.12
C ALA A 96 12.41 35.93 -5.48
N VAL A 97 12.24 34.64 -5.89
CA VAL A 97 11.53 34.33 -7.13
C VAL A 97 10.04 34.56 -6.95
N MET A 98 9.49 34.21 -5.77
CA MET A 98 8.08 34.36 -5.47
C MET A 98 7.66 35.83 -5.41
N GLU A 99 8.47 36.69 -4.79
CA GLU A 99 8.25 38.16 -4.78
C GLU A 99 8.25 38.74 -6.17
N SER A 100 9.28 38.41 -6.98
CA SER A 100 9.36 38.85 -8.37
C SER A 100 8.18 38.37 -9.22
N GLU A 101 7.78 37.11 -9.08
CA GLU A 101 6.66 36.54 -9.84
C GLU A 101 5.31 37.08 -9.37
N ARG A 102 5.17 37.53 -8.11
CA ARG A 102 3.98 38.21 -7.59
C ARG A 102 3.72 39.50 -8.39
N GLU A 103 4.74 40.35 -8.56
CA GLU A 103 4.62 41.56 -9.33
C GLU A 103 4.28 41.28 -10.80
N ILE A 104 4.94 40.30 -11.40
CA ILE A 104 4.67 39.88 -12.78
C ILE A 104 3.26 39.31 -12.94
N PHE A 105 2.77 38.52 -11.98
CA PHE A 105 1.41 37.96 -11.98
C PHE A 105 0.37 39.11 -11.98
N ILE A 106 0.58 40.15 -11.19
CA ILE A 106 -0.35 41.25 -11.01
C ILE A 106 -0.24 42.21 -12.22
N HIS A 107 0.95 42.73 -12.49
CA HIS A 107 1.17 43.86 -13.42
C HIS A 107 1.64 43.46 -14.81
N GLY A 108 2.14 42.23 -14.97
CA GLY A 108 2.69 41.70 -16.20
C GLY A 108 4.21 41.94 -16.34
N LEU A 109 4.75 41.50 -17.47
CA LEU A 109 6.15 41.63 -17.82
C LEU A 109 6.30 42.02 -19.29
N THR A 110 7.09 43.03 -19.56
CA THR A 110 7.51 43.41 -20.92
C THR A 110 9.02 43.26 -21.05
N ASP A 111 9.52 43.00 -22.28
CA ASP A 111 10.93 43.03 -22.58
C ASP A 111 11.45 44.47 -22.79
N ASN A 112 12.74 44.58 -23.08
CA ASN A 112 13.38 45.91 -23.32
C ASN A 112 12.87 46.59 -24.60
N ASP A 113 12.29 45.86 -25.52
CA ASP A 113 11.73 46.36 -26.79
C ASP A 113 10.24 46.70 -26.66
N GLY A 114 9.65 46.55 -25.47
CA GLY A 114 8.25 46.83 -25.19
C GLY A 114 7.27 45.67 -25.52
N ASN A 115 7.75 44.51 -25.94
CA ASN A 115 6.90 43.38 -26.22
C ASN A 115 6.39 42.73 -24.91
N ILE A 116 5.14 42.34 -24.90
CA ILE A 116 4.51 41.71 -23.74
C ILE A 116 4.96 40.25 -23.65
N ILE A 117 5.70 39.92 -22.59
CA ILE A 117 6.07 38.52 -22.25
C ILE A 117 5.00 37.87 -21.43
N VAL A 118 4.43 38.59 -20.44
CA VAL A 118 3.31 38.18 -19.60
C VAL A 118 2.34 39.34 -19.50
N GLU A 119 1.06 39.12 -19.78
CA GLU A 119 0.04 40.16 -19.75
C GLU A 119 -0.18 40.72 -18.34
N GLY A 120 -0.20 39.85 -17.34
CA GLY A 120 -0.59 40.16 -15.96
C GLY A 120 -2.10 40.21 -15.76
N CYS A 121 -2.52 40.06 -14.53
CA CYS A 121 -3.93 40.06 -14.15
C CYS A 121 -4.66 41.33 -14.52
N ILE A 122 -4.06 42.50 -14.28
CA ILE A 122 -4.73 43.79 -14.50
C ILE A 122 -5.05 44.02 -15.99
N ARG A 123 -4.16 43.69 -16.90
CA ARG A 123 -4.41 43.80 -18.35
C ARG A 123 -5.50 42.82 -18.82
N ARG A 124 -5.70 41.74 -18.10
CA ARG A 124 -6.74 40.73 -18.37
C ARG A 124 -8.06 41.02 -17.66
N GLY A 125 -8.21 42.19 -17.05
CA GLY A 125 -9.44 42.67 -16.44
C GLY A 125 -9.70 42.10 -15.04
N VAL A 126 -8.67 41.56 -14.37
CA VAL A 126 -8.73 41.18 -12.97
C VAL A 126 -8.24 42.33 -12.12
N ASP A 127 -9.04 42.79 -11.17
CA ASP A 127 -8.63 43.89 -10.29
C ASP A 127 -7.46 43.49 -9.38
N GLU A 128 -6.64 44.47 -9.02
CA GLU A 128 -5.40 44.26 -8.28
C GLU A 128 -5.63 43.57 -6.93
N LYS A 129 -6.67 43.96 -6.20
CA LYS A 129 -7.00 43.35 -4.89
C LYS A 129 -7.33 41.86 -5.04
N THR A 130 -8.09 41.51 -6.05
CA THR A 130 -8.42 40.10 -6.37
C THR A 130 -7.15 39.36 -6.80
N ALA A 131 -6.29 39.94 -7.66
CA ALA A 131 -5.05 39.33 -8.08
C ALA A 131 -4.11 39.03 -6.90
N ILE A 132 -3.93 39.99 -6.01
CA ILE A 132 -3.17 39.80 -4.75
C ILE A 132 -3.75 38.65 -3.93
N SER A 133 -5.07 38.66 -3.67
CA SER A 133 -5.72 37.64 -2.86
C SER A 133 -5.63 36.23 -3.46
N VAL A 134 -5.65 36.10 -4.80
CA VAL A 134 -5.48 34.82 -5.48
C VAL A 134 -4.02 34.35 -5.40
N TYR A 135 -3.07 35.27 -5.55
CA TYR A 135 -1.64 34.94 -5.44
C TYR A 135 -1.29 34.43 -4.05
N ASP A 136 -1.76 35.12 -2.98
CA ASP A 136 -1.53 34.74 -1.59
C ASP A 136 -2.10 33.35 -1.28
N GLU A 137 -3.28 33.05 -1.83
CA GLU A 137 -3.88 31.72 -1.68
C GLU A 137 -3.06 30.65 -2.41
N MET A 138 -2.62 30.91 -3.64
CA MET A 138 -1.73 29.99 -4.37
C MET A 138 -0.40 29.80 -3.66
N GLU A 139 0.18 30.85 -3.12
CA GLU A 139 1.45 30.79 -2.37
C GLU A 139 1.32 29.93 -1.13
N SER A 140 0.29 30.17 -0.31
CA SER A 140 0.03 29.38 0.89
C SER A 140 -0.19 27.90 0.59
N PHE A 141 -0.86 27.60 -0.53
CA PHE A 141 -1.21 26.25 -0.93
C PHE A 141 -0.15 25.53 -1.77
N ALA A 142 0.71 26.25 -2.49
CA ALA A 142 1.69 25.65 -3.40
C ALA A 142 2.69 24.71 -2.74
N HIS A 143 2.90 24.86 -1.42
CA HIS A 143 3.71 23.93 -0.62
C HIS A 143 3.08 22.55 -0.48
N TYR A 144 1.76 22.48 -0.57
CA TYR A 144 0.96 21.28 -0.33
C TYR A 144 0.24 20.79 -1.58
N ALA A 145 0.30 21.56 -2.70
CA ALA A 145 -0.34 21.19 -3.95
C ALA A 145 0.13 19.80 -4.44
N PHE A 146 -0.82 18.94 -4.79
CA PHE A 146 -0.55 17.56 -5.17
C PHE A 146 -0.66 17.39 -6.69
N ASN A 147 0.12 16.48 -7.25
CA ASN A 147 -0.02 16.13 -8.66
C ASN A 147 -1.33 15.34 -8.87
N LYS A 148 -2.21 15.86 -9.73
CA LYS A 148 -3.52 15.22 -9.98
C LYS A 148 -3.38 13.85 -10.61
N SER A 149 -2.45 13.67 -11.54
CA SER A 149 -2.22 12.38 -12.22
C SER A 149 -1.80 11.29 -11.23
N HIS A 150 -0.94 11.64 -10.27
CA HIS A 150 -0.54 10.72 -9.20
C HIS A 150 -1.73 10.36 -8.31
N ALA A 151 -2.52 11.34 -7.87
CA ALA A 151 -3.72 11.10 -7.07
C ALA A 151 -4.74 10.22 -7.81
N ALA A 152 -4.93 10.45 -9.11
CA ALA A 152 -5.82 9.66 -9.97
C ALA A 152 -5.35 8.20 -10.07
N ALA A 153 -4.06 7.96 -10.28
CA ALA A 153 -3.51 6.60 -10.30
C ALA A 153 -3.74 5.86 -8.97
N TYR A 154 -3.51 6.52 -7.85
CA TYR A 154 -3.81 5.94 -6.53
C TYR A 154 -5.31 5.73 -6.28
N ALA A 155 -6.17 6.58 -6.81
CA ALA A 155 -7.62 6.39 -6.74
C ALA A 155 -8.05 5.10 -7.47
N VAL A 156 -7.46 4.79 -8.63
CA VAL A 156 -7.69 3.51 -9.33
C VAL A 156 -7.28 2.33 -8.46
N VAL A 157 -6.05 2.33 -7.92
CA VAL A 157 -5.57 1.27 -7.02
C VAL A 157 -6.47 1.13 -5.78
N CYS A 158 -6.97 2.24 -5.24
CA CYS A 158 -7.89 2.24 -4.11
C CYS A 158 -9.20 1.51 -4.45
N ILE A 159 -9.79 1.79 -5.62
CA ILE A 159 -11.01 1.11 -6.07
C ILE A 159 -10.75 -0.37 -6.34
N GLU A 160 -9.67 -0.72 -7.04
CA GLU A 160 -9.31 -2.11 -7.34
C GLU A 160 -9.11 -2.91 -6.05
N THR A 161 -8.35 -2.38 -5.10
CA THR A 161 -8.11 -3.06 -3.82
C THR A 161 -9.39 -3.16 -2.97
N ALA A 162 -10.25 -2.15 -2.98
CA ALA A 162 -11.55 -2.20 -2.32
C ALA A 162 -12.47 -3.25 -2.96
N TRP A 163 -12.49 -3.34 -4.30
CA TRP A 163 -13.24 -4.33 -5.04
C TRP A 163 -12.74 -5.75 -4.73
N LEU A 164 -11.43 -5.99 -4.82
CA LEU A 164 -10.82 -7.28 -4.47
C LEU A 164 -11.14 -7.67 -3.02
N LYS A 165 -11.03 -6.73 -2.09
CA LYS A 165 -11.37 -6.96 -0.68
C LYS A 165 -12.85 -7.34 -0.48
N ARG A 166 -13.75 -6.77 -1.29
CA ARG A 166 -15.20 -7.01 -1.19
C ARG A 166 -15.61 -8.33 -1.81
N TYR A 167 -15.10 -8.64 -3.00
CA TYR A 167 -15.57 -9.79 -3.80
C TYR A 167 -14.65 -11.01 -3.73
N HIS A 168 -13.39 -10.82 -3.36
CA HIS A 168 -12.38 -11.88 -3.21
C HIS A 168 -11.61 -11.75 -1.89
N PRO A 169 -12.31 -11.73 -0.72
CA PRO A 169 -11.69 -11.42 0.56
C PRO A 169 -10.57 -12.38 0.95
N VAL A 170 -10.72 -13.68 0.70
CA VAL A 170 -9.72 -14.68 1.08
C VAL A 170 -8.42 -14.54 0.31
N PRO A 171 -8.40 -14.51 -1.05
CA PRO A 171 -7.18 -14.26 -1.82
C PRO A 171 -6.58 -12.89 -1.51
N PHE A 172 -7.40 -11.84 -1.35
CA PHE A 172 -6.94 -10.50 -1.02
C PHE A 172 -6.18 -10.48 0.32
N MET A 173 -6.74 -11.10 1.36
CA MET A 173 -6.11 -11.15 2.67
C MET A 173 -4.86 -12.03 2.69
N ALA A 174 -4.81 -13.11 1.90
CA ALA A 174 -3.59 -13.90 1.72
C ALA A 174 -2.47 -13.06 1.08
N ALA A 175 -2.79 -12.23 0.08
CA ALA A 175 -1.85 -11.30 -0.52
C ALA A 175 -1.37 -10.22 0.48
N ILE A 176 -2.27 -9.68 1.30
CA ILE A 176 -1.92 -8.72 2.37
C ILE A 176 -0.97 -9.35 3.39
N LEU A 177 -1.25 -10.57 3.88
CA LEU A 177 -0.36 -11.29 4.80
C LEU A 177 1.03 -11.49 4.18
N ASN A 178 1.09 -11.80 2.89
CA ASN A 178 2.34 -11.96 2.17
C ASN A 178 3.09 -10.62 1.95
N SER A 179 2.39 -9.50 1.84
CA SER A 179 3.02 -8.17 1.70
C SER A 179 3.70 -7.69 2.98
N VAL A 180 3.26 -8.20 4.14
CA VAL A 180 3.84 -7.89 5.46
C VAL A 180 4.69 -9.04 6.00
N TYR A 181 5.08 -9.98 5.15
CA TYR A 181 5.90 -11.12 5.50
C TYR A 181 7.21 -10.67 6.18
N GLY A 182 7.55 -11.29 7.31
CA GLY A 182 8.68 -10.85 8.13
C GLY A 182 8.34 -9.83 9.23
N ASN A 183 7.07 -9.36 9.31
CA ASN A 183 6.61 -8.53 10.42
C ASN A 183 5.55 -9.27 11.28
N PRO A 184 5.96 -9.97 12.35
CA PRO A 184 5.05 -10.81 13.15
C PRO A 184 3.88 -10.03 13.75
N ALA A 185 4.09 -8.79 14.18
CA ALA A 185 3.04 -7.96 14.76
C ALA A 185 1.94 -7.63 13.74
N LYS A 186 2.31 -7.26 12.51
CA LYS A 186 1.34 -7.02 11.44
C LYS A 186 0.64 -8.30 11.00
N ILE A 187 1.36 -9.42 10.90
CA ILE A 187 0.77 -10.73 10.60
C ILE A 187 -0.29 -11.07 11.65
N ALA A 188 0.01 -10.96 12.95
CA ALA A 188 -0.94 -11.23 14.02
C ALA A 188 -2.20 -10.34 13.93
N ALA A 189 -2.02 -9.04 13.68
CA ALA A 189 -3.13 -8.09 13.53
C ALA A 189 -4.04 -8.45 12.34
N TYR A 190 -3.45 -8.81 11.18
CA TYR A 190 -4.24 -9.20 10.01
C TYR A 190 -4.90 -10.57 10.17
N ILE A 191 -4.29 -11.53 10.90
CA ILE A 191 -4.93 -12.79 11.26
C ILE A 191 -6.14 -12.53 12.14
N GLN A 192 -6.03 -11.66 13.15
CA GLN A 192 -7.16 -11.27 13.99
C GLN A 192 -8.28 -10.61 13.16
N TYR A 193 -7.91 -9.72 12.23
CA TYR A 193 -8.87 -9.14 11.30
C TYR A 193 -9.56 -10.21 10.44
N CYS A 194 -8.83 -11.17 9.88
CA CYS A 194 -9.41 -12.28 9.11
C CYS A 194 -10.44 -13.05 9.94
N ARG A 195 -10.09 -13.43 11.16
CA ARG A 195 -10.98 -14.15 12.08
C ARG A 195 -12.24 -13.35 12.40
N SER A 196 -12.13 -12.06 12.65
CA SER A 196 -13.29 -11.18 12.90
C SER A 196 -14.23 -11.03 11.69
N ARG A 197 -13.76 -11.40 10.49
CA ARG A 197 -14.52 -11.40 9.24
C ARG A 197 -14.97 -12.79 8.79
N GLY A 198 -14.79 -13.80 9.61
CA GLY A 198 -15.15 -15.19 9.29
C GLY A 198 -14.22 -15.85 8.26
N ILE A 199 -13.05 -15.28 8.00
CA ILE A 199 -12.06 -15.89 7.11
C ILE A 199 -11.24 -16.89 7.94
N ALA A 200 -11.33 -18.19 7.58
CA ALA A 200 -10.60 -19.25 8.22
C ALA A 200 -9.09 -19.11 8.01
N ILE A 201 -8.33 -19.18 9.09
CA ILE A 201 -6.86 -19.31 9.05
C ILE A 201 -6.54 -20.76 9.43
N LEU A 202 -6.08 -21.51 8.43
CA LEU A 202 -5.69 -22.91 8.58
C LEU A 202 -4.28 -22.98 9.15
N PRO A 203 -4.01 -23.91 10.08
CA PRO A 203 -2.67 -24.11 10.63
C PRO A 203 -1.67 -24.46 9.52
N PRO A 204 -0.35 -24.27 9.75
CA PRO A 204 0.65 -24.80 8.84
C PRO A 204 0.55 -26.32 8.73
N ASP A 205 0.95 -26.87 7.59
CA ASP A 205 0.90 -28.30 7.29
C ASP A 205 2.09 -28.66 6.39
N VAL A 206 2.95 -29.58 6.79
CA VAL A 206 4.13 -29.98 6.03
C VAL A 206 3.80 -30.59 4.66
N ASN A 207 2.61 -31.19 4.52
CA ASN A 207 2.15 -31.77 3.26
C ASN A 207 1.49 -30.76 2.31
N ARG A 208 0.96 -29.64 2.84
CA ARG A 208 0.13 -28.70 2.07
C ARG A 208 0.75 -27.31 1.97
N SER A 209 1.33 -26.79 3.04
CA SER A 209 1.81 -25.40 3.09
C SER A 209 2.97 -25.13 2.15
N GLN A 210 3.01 -23.92 1.64
CA GLN A 210 4.12 -23.35 0.89
C GLN A 210 4.98 -22.47 1.82
N TRP A 211 5.99 -21.83 1.27
CA TRP A 211 6.75 -20.81 1.98
C TRP A 211 5.83 -19.68 2.48
N LYS A 212 5.02 -19.13 1.60
CA LYS A 212 4.09 -18.03 1.86
C LYS A 212 2.69 -18.54 2.22
N PHE A 213 1.84 -17.62 2.71
CA PHE A 213 0.41 -17.87 2.89
C PHE A 213 -0.26 -18.16 1.54
N THR A 214 -1.12 -19.17 1.49
CA THR A 214 -1.84 -19.56 0.28
C THR A 214 -3.31 -19.75 0.56
N VAL A 215 -4.14 -19.68 -0.48
CA VAL A 215 -5.57 -20.02 -0.39
C VAL A 215 -5.72 -21.54 -0.45
N ALA A 216 -6.50 -22.09 0.47
CA ALA A 216 -6.79 -23.52 0.49
C ALA A 216 -8.22 -23.77 0.97
N LYS A 217 -8.77 -24.94 0.63
CA LYS A 217 -10.06 -25.38 1.19
C LYS A 217 -9.88 -25.82 2.64
N ALA A 218 -10.74 -25.29 3.51
CA ALA A 218 -10.91 -25.73 4.87
C ALA A 218 -11.69 -27.08 4.92
N PRO A 219 -11.73 -27.78 6.07
CA PRO A 219 -12.47 -29.04 6.19
C PRO A 219 -13.97 -28.95 5.87
N ASP A 220 -14.57 -27.79 6.07
CA ASP A 220 -15.97 -27.48 5.74
C ASP A 220 -16.19 -27.17 4.24
N GLY A 221 -15.14 -27.25 3.42
CA GLY A 221 -15.17 -26.96 1.99
C GLY A 221 -15.06 -25.48 1.63
N GLN A 222 -15.12 -24.56 2.58
CA GLN A 222 -14.96 -23.13 2.35
C GLN A 222 -13.49 -22.76 2.06
N LEU A 223 -13.28 -21.62 1.38
CA LEU A 223 -11.95 -21.11 1.18
C LEU A 223 -11.42 -20.48 2.48
N GLY A 224 -10.20 -20.85 2.84
CA GLY A 224 -9.44 -20.28 3.94
C GLY A 224 -8.03 -19.93 3.52
N ILE A 225 -7.25 -19.38 4.44
CA ILE A 225 -5.84 -19.04 4.25
C ILE A 225 -4.99 -20.07 4.99
N LEU A 226 -4.21 -20.84 4.25
CA LEU A 226 -3.26 -21.79 4.79
C LEU A 226 -1.99 -21.06 5.23
N PHE A 227 -1.58 -21.30 6.47
CA PHE A 227 -0.40 -20.67 7.06
C PHE A 227 0.88 -21.10 6.33
N GLY A 228 1.72 -20.15 5.94
CA GLY A 228 3.00 -20.43 5.28
C GLY A 228 4.05 -20.96 6.25
N LEU A 229 4.80 -22.00 5.86
CA LEU A 229 5.84 -22.59 6.71
C LEU A 229 6.92 -21.59 7.08
N GLY A 230 7.29 -20.69 6.17
CA GLY A 230 8.32 -19.69 6.46
C GLY A 230 7.86 -18.57 7.39
N ALA A 231 6.56 -18.45 7.73
CA ALA A 231 6.09 -17.56 8.76
C ALA A 231 6.20 -18.17 10.18
N VAL A 232 6.56 -19.45 10.28
CA VAL A 232 6.89 -20.10 11.55
C VAL A 232 8.29 -19.65 12.00
N LYS A 233 8.38 -19.23 13.25
CA LYS A 233 9.66 -18.78 13.84
C LYS A 233 10.74 -19.84 13.67
N THR A 234 11.95 -19.43 13.32
CA THR A 234 13.14 -20.27 13.11
C THR A 234 13.16 -21.14 11.83
N VAL A 235 12.09 -21.12 11.05
CA VAL A 235 12.02 -21.88 9.80
C VAL A 235 12.58 -21.04 8.65
N GLY A 236 13.70 -21.47 8.07
CA GLY A 236 14.35 -20.80 6.94
C GLY A 236 13.86 -21.31 5.57
N GLN A 237 14.18 -20.57 4.52
CA GLN A 237 13.79 -20.89 3.15
C GLN A 237 14.29 -22.29 2.73
N GLY A 238 15.58 -22.61 2.98
CA GLY A 238 16.17 -23.90 2.62
C GLY A 238 15.42 -25.09 3.21
N ALA A 239 15.03 -24.99 4.50
CA ALA A 239 14.24 -26.03 5.16
C ALA A 239 12.86 -26.23 4.49
N VAL A 240 12.19 -25.14 4.13
CA VAL A 240 10.88 -25.24 3.45
C VAL A 240 11.04 -25.80 2.05
N ASP A 241 12.08 -25.40 1.32
CA ASP A 241 12.35 -25.91 -0.02
C ASP A 241 12.68 -27.41 0.01
N ALA A 242 13.42 -27.89 1.03
CA ALA A 242 13.66 -29.31 1.27
C ALA A 242 12.36 -30.07 1.55
N ILE A 243 11.50 -29.54 2.43
CA ILE A 243 10.19 -30.15 2.73
C ILE A 243 9.34 -30.26 1.46
N ILE A 244 9.26 -29.17 0.67
CA ILE A 244 8.47 -29.14 -0.57
C ILE A 244 9.05 -30.08 -1.62
N ARG A 245 10.36 -30.17 -1.74
CA ARG A 245 11.06 -31.07 -2.67
C ARG A 245 10.75 -32.52 -2.33
N GLU A 246 10.91 -32.90 -1.08
CA GLU A 246 10.72 -34.29 -0.63
C GLU A 246 9.27 -34.76 -0.71
N ARG A 247 8.30 -33.92 -0.38
CA ARG A 247 6.87 -34.32 -0.49
C ARG A 247 6.40 -34.56 -1.93
N LYS A 248 7.15 -34.15 -2.95
CA LYS A 248 6.86 -34.51 -4.37
C LYS A 248 6.96 -36.02 -4.61
N HIS A 249 7.76 -36.71 -3.80
CA HIS A 249 7.90 -38.18 -3.84
C HIS A 249 6.78 -38.92 -3.05
N GLY A 250 5.77 -38.20 -2.63
CA GLY A 250 4.61 -38.68 -1.85
C GLY A 250 4.47 -37.88 -0.56
N ALA A 251 3.23 -37.74 -0.08
CA ALA A 251 2.95 -37.08 1.20
C ALA A 251 3.67 -37.79 2.34
N TYR A 252 4.08 -37.03 3.34
CA TYR A 252 4.59 -37.57 4.59
C TYR A 252 3.46 -38.27 5.34
N ARG A 253 3.68 -39.50 5.79
CA ARG A 253 2.66 -40.31 6.48
C ARG A 253 2.57 -39.98 7.97
N ASP A 254 3.74 -39.84 8.59
CA ASP A 254 3.91 -39.55 10.02
C ASP A 254 5.23 -38.83 10.28
N ILE A 255 5.54 -38.51 11.54
CA ILE A 255 6.76 -37.84 11.95
C ILE A 255 8.01 -38.67 11.65
N PHE A 256 7.95 -40.01 11.73
CA PHE A 256 9.07 -40.89 11.47
C PHE A 256 9.40 -40.94 9.98
N ASP A 257 8.37 -41.01 9.11
CA ASP A 257 8.54 -40.93 7.67
C ASP A 257 9.14 -39.56 7.26
N PHE A 258 8.68 -38.48 7.90
CA PHE A 258 9.25 -37.14 7.70
C PHE A 258 10.73 -37.12 8.10
N CYS A 259 11.08 -37.52 9.33
CA CYS A 259 12.45 -37.52 9.82
C CYS A 259 13.40 -38.40 9.00
N ARG A 260 12.89 -39.51 8.45
CA ARG A 260 13.69 -40.40 7.58
C ARG A 260 14.00 -39.78 6.23
N ARG A 261 13.07 -39.02 5.65
CA ARG A 261 13.17 -38.48 4.29
C ARG A 261 13.87 -37.12 4.25
N ILE A 262 13.68 -36.29 5.28
CA ILE A 262 14.19 -34.93 5.27
C ILE A 262 15.73 -34.87 5.46
N ASP A 263 16.39 -33.94 4.79
CA ASP A 263 17.80 -33.68 5.00
C ASP A 263 18.01 -32.85 6.27
N THR A 264 18.72 -33.41 7.24
CA THR A 264 18.99 -32.75 8.52
C THR A 264 19.93 -31.55 8.42
N SER A 265 20.71 -31.44 7.32
CA SER A 265 21.54 -30.26 7.05
C SER A 265 20.72 -29.04 6.66
N GLU A 266 19.61 -29.24 5.95
CA GLU A 266 18.70 -28.18 5.53
C GLU A 266 17.59 -27.95 6.58
N CYS A 267 17.09 -29.01 7.22
CA CYS A 267 16.00 -29.00 8.20
C CYS A 267 16.47 -29.60 9.53
N ASN A 268 17.11 -28.79 10.36
CA ASN A 268 17.65 -29.23 11.64
C ASN A 268 16.58 -29.42 12.72
N LYS A 269 16.97 -30.01 13.87
CA LYS A 269 16.07 -30.29 15.01
C LYS A 269 15.27 -29.07 15.47
N ARG A 270 15.91 -27.88 15.51
CA ARG A 270 15.23 -26.64 15.94
C ARG A 270 14.10 -26.21 15.00
N VAL A 271 14.27 -26.47 13.71
CA VAL A 271 13.23 -26.22 12.70
C VAL A 271 12.06 -27.19 12.89
N VAL A 272 12.35 -28.49 13.03
CA VAL A 272 11.33 -29.52 13.24
C VAL A 272 10.56 -29.26 14.53
N GLU A 273 11.24 -28.95 15.63
CA GLU A 273 10.62 -28.55 16.89
C GLU A 273 9.65 -27.39 16.71
N SER A 274 10.07 -26.35 15.99
CA SER A 274 9.23 -25.18 15.74
C SER A 274 8.02 -25.50 14.87
N LEU A 275 8.16 -26.37 13.88
CA LEU A 275 7.06 -26.85 13.05
C LEU A 275 6.06 -27.67 13.86
N ILE A 276 6.53 -28.57 14.76
CA ILE A 276 5.65 -29.34 15.66
C ILE A 276 4.86 -28.38 16.57
N LYS A 277 5.55 -27.43 17.21
CA LYS A 277 4.92 -26.42 18.10
C LYS A 277 3.88 -25.57 17.35
N ALA A 278 4.14 -25.26 16.08
CA ALA A 278 3.21 -24.53 15.22
C ALA A 278 2.00 -25.37 14.75
N GLY A 279 2.03 -26.69 14.90
CA GLY A 279 0.97 -27.59 14.48
C GLY A 279 1.10 -28.09 13.05
N ALA A 280 2.27 -28.01 12.45
CA ALA A 280 2.49 -28.42 11.05
C ALA A 280 2.37 -29.94 10.82
N PHE A 281 2.25 -30.72 11.88
CA PHE A 281 2.08 -32.17 11.88
C PHE A 281 0.76 -32.65 12.48
N ASP A 282 -0.14 -31.74 12.86
CA ASP A 282 -1.39 -32.11 13.57
C ASP A 282 -2.30 -33.09 12.79
N GLY A 283 -2.16 -33.15 11.45
CA GLY A 283 -2.92 -34.08 10.60
C GLY A 283 -2.30 -35.48 10.43
N MET A 284 -1.16 -35.80 11.10
CA MET A 284 -0.38 -37.02 10.86
C MET A 284 -0.41 -38.06 11.98
N GLY A 285 -1.33 -37.93 12.92
CA GLY A 285 -1.40 -38.76 14.10
C GLY A 285 -0.47 -38.32 15.24
N GLY A 286 -0.85 -38.69 16.45
CA GLY A 286 -0.19 -38.23 17.68
C GLY A 286 -0.54 -36.79 18.04
N ASN A 287 -0.31 -36.41 19.28
CA ASN A 287 -0.40 -35.03 19.74
C ASN A 287 0.99 -34.36 19.80
N ARG A 288 1.04 -33.04 19.85
CA ARG A 288 2.31 -32.27 19.82
C ARG A 288 3.29 -32.69 20.92
N PRO A 289 2.91 -32.92 22.20
CA PRO A 289 3.81 -33.45 23.22
C PRO A 289 4.41 -34.81 22.85
N GLN A 290 3.63 -35.73 22.28
CA GLN A 290 4.13 -37.04 21.83
C GLN A 290 5.13 -36.86 20.67
N LEU A 291 4.83 -36.01 19.69
CA LEU A 291 5.72 -35.71 18.58
C LEU A 291 7.04 -35.10 19.07
N LEU A 292 6.98 -34.17 20.04
CA LEU A 292 8.15 -33.56 20.66
C LEU A 292 9.01 -34.58 21.45
N ALA A 293 8.41 -35.64 22.01
CA ALA A 293 9.14 -36.65 22.74
C ALA A 293 9.96 -37.59 21.82
N VAL A 294 9.51 -37.78 20.56
CA VAL A 294 10.10 -38.83 19.69
C VAL A 294 10.94 -38.27 18.51
N PHE A 295 10.72 -37.02 18.08
CA PHE A 295 11.31 -36.52 16.83
C PHE A 295 12.82 -36.47 16.85
N GLU A 296 13.47 -36.13 17.99
CA GLU A 296 14.91 -36.03 18.07
C GLU A 296 15.56 -37.38 17.85
N SER A 297 15.09 -38.43 18.55
CA SER A 297 15.58 -39.79 18.38
C SER A 297 15.36 -40.29 16.96
N ALA A 298 14.23 -39.94 16.32
CA ALA A 298 13.96 -40.29 14.93
C ALA A 298 14.94 -39.62 13.96
N MET A 299 15.29 -38.34 14.20
CA MET A 299 16.27 -37.62 13.39
C MET A 299 17.68 -38.17 13.56
N ASP A 300 18.08 -38.51 14.80
CA ASP A 300 19.42 -39.06 15.09
C ASP A 300 19.61 -40.45 14.47
N ALA A 301 18.62 -41.34 14.56
CA ALA A 301 18.62 -42.63 13.91
C ALA A 301 18.85 -42.54 12.39
N ASN A 302 18.12 -41.62 11.75
CA ASN A 302 18.25 -41.39 10.31
C ASN A 302 19.63 -40.81 9.91
N SER A 303 20.14 -39.86 10.71
CA SER A 303 21.48 -39.28 10.49
C SER A 303 22.57 -40.33 10.54
N SER A 304 22.49 -41.30 11.46
CA SER A 304 23.41 -42.43 11.61
C SER A 304 23.33 -43.38 10.40
N LEU A 305 22.12 -43.71 9.95
CA LEU A 305 21.94 -44.56 8.77
C LEU A 305 22.49 -43.94 7.50
N ARG A 306 22.28 -42.67 7.28
CA ARG A 306 22.82 -41.95 6.09
C ARG A 306 24.32 -41.91 6.06
N LYS A 307 24.99 -41.73 7.21
CA LYS A 307 26.46 -41.77 7.29
C LYS A 307 27.00 -43.14 6.91
N GLN A 308 26.36 -44.24 7.31
CA GLN A 308 26.77 -45.59 6.95
C GLN A 308 26.55 -45.90 5.47
N THR A 309 25.57 -45.27 4.80
CA THR A 309 25.28 -45.51 3.36
C THR A 309 26.21 -44.74 2.43
N VAL A 310 26.82 -43.62 2.88
CA VAL A 310 27.72 -42.79 2.07
C VAL A 310 29.10 -43.47 1.84
N ASP A 311 29.51 -44.41 2.70
CA ASP A 311 30.80 -45.08 2.60
C ASP A 311 30.85 -46.30 1.66
N GLY A 312 29.82 -46.53 0.83
CA GLY A 312 29.81 -47.56 -0.22
C GLY A 312 29.85 -49.00 0.33
N GLN A 313 29.70 -49.20 1.61
CA GLN A 313 29.53 -50.54 2.21
C GLN A 313 28.06 -50.98 2.13
N ILE A 314 27.77 -51.87 1.18
CA ILE A 314 26.56 -52.66 1.20
C ILE A 314 26.67 -53.55 2.45
N SER A 315 25.83 -53.28 3.47
CA SER A 315 25.68 -54.19 4.59
C SER A 315 25.12 -55.52 4.07
N LEU A 316 25.86 -56.57 4.23
CA LEU A 316 25.50 -57.94 3.82
C LEU A 316 24.72 -58.70 4.92
N PHE A 317 24.07 -57.95 5.87
CA PHE A 317 23.20 -58.55 6.90
C PHE A 317 21.89 -57.77 7.07
#